data_9ca9c3c75fe2c10f5fc90bb878c3d133
#
_entry.id   9ca9c3c75fe2c10f5fc90bb878c3d133
#
_cell.length_a   1.000
_cell.length_b   1.000
_cell.length_c   1.000
_cell.angle_alpha   90.00
_cell.angle_beta   90.00
_cell.angle_gamma   90.00
#
_symmetry.space_group_name_H-M   'P 1'
#
loop_
_entity.id
_entity.type
_entity.pdbx_description
1 polymer ?
#
loop_
_entity_poly.entity_id
_entity_poly.type
_entity_poly.pdbx_seq_one_letter_code
_entity_poly.pdbx_strand_id
1 'polypeptide(L)'
;MVTVIKDVNLFDEIKKYDLIIVTTNTYGSMRNGFEHDVELNYPYVKDANLLTKYGDISKMGTIIECTQENEPTFILSFICKGYPFRKKGETPDFLSYESLEKCLKLINVKYKGKTIAAPMIGCSRFDGNGDKERVMEIINNTLTDVNIIIYDYFQETREEKKMRIYKEEMAVKAKDYQAYYKMVKKRKAEEEERFRKNGHARY
;
A
#
# COMPACT_ATOMS: atom_id res chain seq x y z
N MET A 1 -6.26 -1.62 -21.87
CA MET A 1 -6.91 -2.62 -20.99
C MET A 1 -6.45 -2.40 -19.57
N VAL A 2 -7.38 -2.44 -18.58
CA VAL A 2 -7.05 -2.29 -17.15
C VAL A 2 -7.14 -3.64 -16.46
N THR A 3 -6.09 -4.03 -15.73
CA THR A 3 -6.04 -5.25 -14.91
C THR A 3 -5.74 -4.86 -13.46
N VAL A 4 -6.44 -5.46 -12.50
CA VAL A 4 -6.19 -5.21 -11.07
C VAL A 4 -5.67 -6.48 -10.40
N ILE A 5 -4.52 -6.39 -9.76
CA ILE A 5 -3.92 -7.44 -8.93
C ILE A 5 -4.10 -7.04 -7.47
N LYS A 6 -4.68 -7.92 -6.66
CA LYS A 6 -4.94 -7.66 -5.24
C LYS A 6 -3.93 -8.37 -4.35
N ASP A 7 -3.67 -7.78 -3.19
CA ASP A 7 -2.86 -8.37 -2.11
C ASP A 7 -1.43 -8.74 -2.48
N VAL A 8 -0.91 -8.19 -3.58
CA VAL A 8 0.48 -8.33 -4.02
C VAL A 8 1.13 -6.95 -4.01
N ASN A 9 2.32 -6.86 -3.40
CA ASN A 9 3.10 -5.64 -3.43
C ASN A 9 3.78 -5.49 -4.80
N LEU A 10 3.52 -4.40 -5.51
CA LEU A 10 4.17 -4.11 -6.80
C LEU A 10 5.69 -4.12 -6.68
N PHE A 11 6.23 -3.70 -5.53
CA PHE A 11 7.67 -3.63 -5.34
C PHE A 11 8.36 -5.00 -5.45
N ASP A 12 7.69 -6.08 -5.02
CA ASP A 12 8.20 -7.46 -5.12
C ASP A 12 8.25 -7.97 -6.57
N GLU A 13 7.50 -7.33 -7.46
CA GLU A 13 7.38 -7.69 -8.87
C GLU A 13 7.93 -6.63 -9.83
N ILE A 14 8.55 -5.58 -9.31
CA ILE A 14 8.92 -4.37 -10.05
C ILE A 14 9.76 -4.65 -11.30
N LYS A 15 10.66 -5.63 -11.24
CA LYS A 15 11.55 -6.03 -12.35
C LYS A 15 10.84 -6.76 -13.51
N LYS A 16 9.55 -7.05 -13.37
CA LYS A 16 8.74 -7.63 -14.45
C LYS A 16 8.28 -6.58 -15.46
N TYR A 17 8.46 -5.29 -15.16
CA TYR A 17 7.90 -4.20 -15.92
C TYR A 17 8.97 -3.21 -16.37
N ASP A 18 8.86 -2.77 -17.61
CA ASP A 18 9.73 -1.72 -18.17
C ASP A 18 9.25 -0.32 -17.78
N LEU A 19 7.97 -0.15 -17.52
CA LEU A 19 7.34 1.13 -17.25
C LEU A 19 6.51 1.06 -15.96
N ILE A 20 6.77 2.00 -15.02
CA ILE A 20 6.13 2.01 -13.72
C ILE A 20 5.70 3.43 -13.36
N ILE A 21 4.43 3.62 -13.02
CA ILE A 21 3.94 4.91 -12.52
C ILE A 21 4.27 5.03 -11.03
N VAL A 22 4.86 6.15 -10.66
CA VAL A 22 5.06 6.57 -9.28
C VAL A 22 4.34 7.89 -9.05
N THR A 23 3.49 7.93 -8.05
CA THR A 23 2.84 9.18 -7.64
C THR A 23 3.83 10.06 -6.89
N THR A 24 3.74 11.36 -7.07
CA THR A 24 4.58 12.31 -6.34
C THR A 24 3.84 13.62 -6.07
N ASN A 25 4.49 14.48 -5.33
CA ASN A 25 3.95 15.76 -4.90
C ASN A 25 4.88 16.93 -5.29
N THR A 26 4.38 18.16 -5.19
CA THR A 26 5.12 19.34 -5.61
C THR A 26 6.39 19.62 -4.80
N TYR A 27 6.54 19.01 -3.64
CA TYR A 27 7.70 19.15 -2.75
C TYR A 27 8.77 18.06 -2.93
N GLY A 28 8.53 17.08 -3.81
CA GLY A 28 9.48 15.99 -4.04
C GLY A 28 9.64 15.03 -2.85
N SER A 29 8.67 15.02 -1.92
CA SER A 29 8.71 14.12 -0.77
C SER A 29 8.29 12.70 -1.18
N MET A 30 9.16 11.72 -0.93
CA MET A 30 8.95 10.30 -1.20
C MET A 30 9.12 9.49 0.11
N ARG A 31 8.41 9.89 1.17
CA ARG A 31 8.63 9.36 2.53
C ARG A 31 7.72 8.22 2.96
N ASN A 32 6.75 7.88 2.14
CA ASN A 32 5.74 6.90 2.51
C ASN A 32 5.43 5.95 1.35
N GLY A 33 4.94 4.76 1.69
CA GLY A 33 4.37 3.82 0.75
C GLY A 33 5.33 3.37 -0.35
N PHE A 34 4.77 3.04 -1.49
CA PHE A 34 5.50 2.56 -2.66
C PHE A 34 6.60 3.54 -3.14
N GLU A 35 6.32 4.86 -3.10
CA GLU A 35 7.32 5.87 -3.48
C GLU A 35 8.56 5.85 -2.57
N HIS A 36 8.41 5.54 -1.28
CA HIS A 36 9.54 5.40 -0.35
C HIS A 36 10.41 4.19 -0.69
N ASP A 37 9.78 3.06 -1.02
CA ASP A 37 10.51 1.86 -1.45
C ASP A 37 11.29 2.14 -2.75
N VAL A 38 10.67 2.91 -3.68
CA VAL A 38 11.35 3.36 -4.90
C VAL A 38 12.51 4.30 -4.59
N GLU A 39 12.34 5.27 -3.69
CA GLU A 39 13.43 6.19 -3.27
C GLU A 39 14.64 5.43 -2.74
N LEU A 40 14.41 4.40 -1.91
CA LEU A 40 15.49 3.65 -1.28
C LEU A 40 16.27 2.75 -2.25
N ASN A 41 15.59 2.19 -3.24
CA ASN A 41 16.18 1.18 -4.12
C ASN A 41 16.52 1.70 -5.52
N TYR A 42 15.93 2.84 -5.91
CA TYR A 42 16.14 3.50 -7.21
C TYR A 42 16.44 4.99 -7.01
N PRO A 43 17.60 5.36 -6.42
CA PRO A 43 17.91 6.74 -6.02
C PRO A 43 17.86 7.75 -7.18
N TYR A 44 18.13 7.33 -8.41
CA TYR A 44 18.02 8.19 -9.58
C TYR A 44 16.59 8.75 -9.80
N VAL A 45 15.56 8.05 -9.31
CA VAL A 45 14.16 8.53 -9.36
C VAL A 45 13.96 9.70 -8.40
N LYS A 46 14.55 9.61 -7.22
CA LYS A 46 14.54 10.71 -6.27
C LYS A 46 15.34 11.91 -6.80
N ASP A 47 16.52 11.65 -7.34
CA ASP A 47 17.37 12.71 -7.88
C ASP A 47 16.65 13.48 -8.99
N ALA A 48 15.97 12.78 -9.91
CA ALA A 48 15.14 13.41 -10.94
C ALA A 48 13.99 14.25 -10.34
N ASN A 49 13.36 13.78 -9.25
CA ASN A 49 12.31 14.53 -8.56
C ASN A 49 12.87 15.81 -7.90
N LEU A 50 14.04 15.73 -7.27
CA LEU A 50 14.70 16.84 -6.60
C LEU A 50 15.24 17.91 -7.58
N LEU A 51 15.50 17.57 -8.84
CA LEU A 51 15.85 18.54 -9.89
C LEU A 51 14.68 19.45 -10.25
N THR A 52 13.45 19.12 -9.86
CA THR A 52 12.29 19.97 -10.07
C THR A 52 12.21 21.07 -9.03
N LYS A 53 11.63 22.22 -9.40
CA LYS A 53 11.49 23.34 -8.48
C LYS A 53 10.61 22.97 -7.27
N TYR A 54 11.16 23.09 -6.07
CA TYR A 54 10.51 22.78 -4.81
C TYR A 54 9.23 23.61 -4.59
N GLY A 55 8.13 22.96 -4.25
CA GLY A 55 6.86 23.61 -3.96
C GLY A 55 6.15 24.25 -5.15
N ASP A 56 6.65 24.08 -6.37
CA ASP A 56 6.07 24.70 -7.56
C ASP A 56 4.78 23.99 -7.98
N ILE A 57 3.68 24.71 -7.84
CA ILE A 57 2.34 24.20 -8.15
C ILE A 57 2.12 23.97 -9.66
N SER A 58 2.92 24.61 -10.52
CA SER A 58 2.83 24.42 -11.96
C SER A 58 3.20 23.00 -12.41
N LYS A 59 3.86 22.21 -11.55
CA LYS A 59 4.13 20.80 -11.80
C LYS A 59 2.87 19.91 -11.78
N MET A 60 1.81 20.37 -11.14
CA MET A 60 0.58 19.59 -11.03
C MET A 60 0.01 19.23 -12.40
N GLY A 61 -0.24 17.93 -12.60
CA GLY A 61 -0.71 17.39 -13.89
C GLY A 61 0.40 17.20 -14.94
N THR A 62 1.67 17.24 -14.53
CA THR A 62 2.81 16.90 -15.39
C THR A 62 3.44 15.56 -15.01
N ILE A 63 4.25 14.99 -15.89
CA ILE A 63 5.00 13.76 -15.67
C ILE A 63 6.48 13.99 -15.97
N ILE A 64 7.34 13.21 -15.30
CA ILE A 64 8.77 13.14 -15.57
C ILE A 64 9.16 11.67 -15.75
N GLU A 65 9.98 11.38 -16.74
CA GLU A 65 10.62 10.06 -16.90
C GLU A 65 11.94 10.02 -16.16
N CYS A 66 12.10 8.95 -15.39
CA CYS A 66 13.35 8.65 -14.71
C CYS A 66 13.89 7.35 -15.30
N THR A 67 14.97 7.44 -16.04
CA THR A 67 15.59 6.31 -16.76
C THR A 67 17.00 6.08 -16.27
N GLN A 68 17.38 4.82 -16.14
CA GLN A 68 18.74 4.37 -15.91
C GLN A 68 18.97 3.09 -16.73
N GLU A 69 20.17 2.87 -17.22
CA GLU A 69 20.50 1.72 -18.02
C GLU A 69 20.25 0.41 -17.24
N ASN A 70 19.59 -0.57 -17.90
CA ASN A 70 19.20 -1.86 -17.34
C ASN A 70 18.23 -1.83 -16.13
N GLU A 71 17.59 -0.68 -15.88
CA GLU A 71 16.59 -0.52 -14.84
C GLU A 71 15.23 -0.13 -15.43
N PRO A 72 14.11 -0.36 -14.70
CA PRO A 72 12.80 0.10 -15.13
C PRO A 72 12.75 1.62 -15.30
N THR A 73 11.98 2.08 -16.28
CA THR A 73 11.64 3.50 -16.40
C THR A 73 10.51 3.86 -15.46
N PHE A 74 10.77 4.77 -14.54
CA PHE A 74 9.73 5.29 -13.65
C PHE A 74 9.12 6.57 -14.21
N ILE A 75 7.80 6.66 -14.16
CA ILE A 75 7.00 7.80 -14.59
C ILE A 75 6.51 8.52 -13.35
N LEU A 76 7.22 9.55 -12.91
CA LEU A 76 6.77 10.40 -11.80
C LEU A 76 5.57 11.22 -12.25
N SER A 77 4.45 11.08 -11.58
CA SER A 77 3.19 11.77 -11.86
C SER A 77 2.86 12.74 -10.72
N PHE A 78 2.87 14.04 -11.01
CA PHE A 78 2.61 15.09 -10.03
C PHE A 78 1.11 15.30 -9.84
N ILE A 79 0.52 14.50 -8.95
CA ILE A 79 -0.93 14.49 -8.71
C ILE A 79 -1.33 15.03 -7.33
N CYS A 80 -0.37 15.24 -6.45
CA CYS A 80 -0.58 15.72 -5.10
C CYS A 80 0.15 17.05 -4.86
N LYS A 81 -0.50 17.98 -4.15
CA LYS A 81 0.17 19.25 -3.77
C LYS A 81 1.32 18.99 -2.81
N GLY A 82 1.14 18.04 -1.87
CA GLY A 82 2.04 17.83 -0.76
C GLY A 82 1.95 18.95 0.28
N TYR A 83 2.16 18.61 1.54
CA TYR A 83 2.23 19.60 2.62
C TYR A 83 3.55 19.45 3.36
N PRO A 84 4.35 20.53 3.48
CA PRO A 84 5.55 20.47 4.31
C PRO A 84 5.22 20.34 5.80
N PHE A 85 4.01 20.78 6.22
CA PHE A 85 3.56 20.73 7.62
C PHE A 85 2.08 20.40 7.72
N ARG A 86 1.78 19.26 8.35
CA ARG A 86 0.41 18.88 8.71
C ARG A 86 -0.10 19.79 9.83
N LYS A 87 -1.18 20.51 9.62
CA LYS A 87 -1.94 21.11 10.74
C LYS A 87 -2.71 19.98 11.45
N LYS A 88 -2.63 19.93 12.78
CA LYS A 88 -3.32 18.95 13.60
C LYS A 88 -4.84 19.09 13.39
N GLY A 89 -5.49 18.05 12.86
CA GLY A 89 -6.95 18.02 12.68
C GLY A 89 -7.46 18.23 11.24
N GLU A 90 -6.61 18.51 10.27
CA GLU A 90 -7.00 18.51 8.86
C GLU A 90 -6.87 17.09 8.29
N THR A 91 -7.94 16.57 7.72
CA THR A 91 -7.90 15.42 6.79
C THR A 91 -7.57 15.99 5.42
N PRO A 92 -6.35 15.86 4.93
CA PRO A 92 -6.02 16.45 3.65
C PRO A 92 -6.54 15.58 2.53
N ASP A 93 -7.34 16.16 1.69
CA ASP A 93 -7.55 15.66 0.34
C ASP A 93 -6.36 16.14 -0.49
N PHE A 94 -5.32 15.30 -0.58
CA PHE A 94 -4.07 15.68 -1.25
C PHE A 94 -4.12 15.40 -2.74
N LEU A 95 -4.97 14.45 -3.17
CA LEU A 95 -5.11 14.08 -4.55
C LEU A 95 -5.88 15.15 -5.33
N SER A 96 -5.28 15.66 -6.38
CA SER A 96 -5.98 16.44 -7.41
C SER A 96 -6.44 15.51 -8.53
N TYR A 97 -7.74 15.22 -8.60
CA TYR A 97 -8.31 14.40 -9.68
C TYR A 97 -8.08 15.00 -11.07
N GLU A 98 -8.12 16.34 -11.18
CA GLU A 98 -7.80 17.04 -12.41
C GLU A 98 -6.35 16.80 -12.84
N SER A 99 -5.42 16.86 -11.88
CA SER A 99 -4.01 16.61 -12.16
C SER A 99 -3.75 15.14 -12.47
N LEU A 100 -4.44 14.22 -11.81
CA LEU A 100 -4.41 12.80 -12.14
C LEU A 100 -4.83 12.57 -13.58
N GLU A 101 -5.98 13.12 -14.00
CA GLU A 101 -6.48 12.97 -15.36
C GLU A 101 -5.51 13.54 -16.40
N LYS A 102 -4.91 14.72 -16.13
CA LYS A 102 -3.89 15.30 -16.99
C LYS A 102 -2.67 14.41 -17.13
N CYS A 103 -2.11 13.89 -16.03
CA CYS A 103 -0.98 12.97 -16.06
C CYS A 103 -1.31 11.71 -16.87
N LEU A 104 -2.48 11.10 -16.64
CA LEU A 104 -2.90 9.89 -17.33
C LEU A 104 -3.10 10.13 -18.84
N LYS A 105 -3.64 11.29 -19.26
CA LYS A 105 -3.72 11.68 -20.67
C LYS A 105 -2.34 11.76 -21.33
N LEU A 106 -1.37 12.35 -20.65
CA LEU A 106 0.01 12.40 -21.14
C LEU A 106 0.60 10.99 -21.28
N ILE A 107 0.39 10.14 -20.28
CA ILE A 107 0.85 8.75 -20.28
C ILE A 107 0.18 7.96 -21.42
N ASN A 108 -1.12 8.10 -21.61
CA ASN A 108 -1.88 7.39 -22.65
C ASN A 108 -1.36 7.69 -24.06
N VAL A 109 -1.05 8.96 -24.31
CA VAL A 109 -0.51 9.38 -25.62
C VAL A 109 0.94 8.92 -25.81
N LYS A 110 1.78 9.13 -24.78
CA LYS A 110 3.23 8.87 -24.89
C LYS A 110 3.57 7.39 -24.97
N TYR A 111 2.82 6.54 -24.27
CA TYR A 111 3.12 5.11 -24.14
C TYR A 111 2.08 4.20 -24.80
N LYS A 112 1.44 4.70 -25.85
CA LYS A 112 0.47 3.94 -26.64
C LYS A 112 0.97 2.54 -26.98
N GLY A 113 0.15 1.50 -26.70
CA GLY A 113 0.44 0.10 -26.95
C GLY A 113 1.39 -0.56 -25.93
N LYS A 114 1.90 0.20 -24.93
CA LYS A 114 2.78 -0.34 -23.89
C LYS A 114 1.99 -0.90 -22.71
N THR A 115 2.66 -1.75 -21.93
CA THR A 115 2.18 -2.22 -20.63
C THR A 115 2.88 -1.44 -19.52
N ILE A 116 2.10 -0.91 -18.58
CA ILE A 116 2.56 -0.07 -17.49
C ILE A 116 2.04 -0.65 -16.18
N ALA A 117 2.89 -0.75 -15.16
CA ALA A 117 2.48 -1.11 -13.82
C ALA A 117 2.33 0.15 -12.94
N ALA A 118 1.40 0.09 -12.00
CA ALA A 118 1.23 1.15 -11.01
C ALA A 118 0.69 0.58 -9.69
N PRO A 119 1.03 1.15 -8.53
CA PRO A 119 0.24 0.94 -7.33
C PRO A 119 -1.16 1.54 -7.51
N MET A 120 -2.07 1.34 -6.55
CA MET A 120 -3.34 2.04 -6.54
C MET A 120 -3.08 3.55 -6.41
N ILE A 121 -3.22 4.25 -7.54
CA ILE A 121 -2.74 5.63 -7.75
C ILE A 121 -3.44 6.60 -6.79
N GLY A 122 -2.66 7.27 -5.94
CA GLY A 122 -3.14 8.36 -5.08
C GLY A 122 -4.19 7.99 -4.02
N CYS A 123 -4.47 6.69 -3.80
CA CYS A 123 -5.49 6.25 -2.84
C CYS A 123 -4.90 5.88 -1.47
N SER A 124 -3.58 5.92 -1.31
CA SER A 124 -2.97 5.70 0.00
C SER A 124 -3.34 6.82 0.97
N ARG A 125 -3.74 6.47 2.19
CA ARG A 125 -4.01 7.44 3.26
C ARG A 125 -2.79 8.31 3.65
N PHE A 126 -1.60 7.90 3.24
CA PHE A 126 -0.36 8.65 3.49
C PHE A 126 -0.01 9.61 2.36
N ASP A 127 -0.63 9.43 1.20
CA ASP A 127 -0.24 10.05 -0.05
C ASP A 127 -1.33 10.97 -0.61
N GLY A 128 -2.36 10.41 -1.17
CA GLY A 128 -3.41 11.18 -1.84
C GLY A 128 -4.74 11.13 -1.11
N ASN A 129 -4.97 10.08 -0.34
CA ASN A 129 -6.25 9.79 0.31
C ASN A 129 -7.45 9.89 -0.65
N GLY A 130 -7.20 9.56 -1.93
CA GLY A 130 -8.22 9.62 -2.97
C GLY A 130 -9.26 8.53 -2.84
N ASP A 131 -10.46 8.82 -3.33
CA ASP A 131 -11.53 7.84 -3.47
C ASP A 131 -11.18 6.82 -4.56
N LYS A 132 -11.15 5.56 -4.19
CA LYS A 132 -10.69 4.46 -5.05
C LYS A 132 -11.58 4.24 -6.26
N GLU A 133 -12.88 4.33 -6.10
CA GLU A 133 -13.84 4.12 -7.19
C GLU A 133 -13.71 5.22 -8.23
N ARG A 134 -13.61 6.47 -7.77
CA ARG A 134 -13.39 7.62 -8.62
C ARG A 134 -12.04 7.59 -9.35
N VAL A 135 -10.97 7.17 -8.67
CA VAL A 135 -9.66 7.00 -9.31
C VAL A 135 -9.71 5.93 -10.39
N MET A 136 -10.34 4.79 -10.11
CA MET A 136 -10.50 3.71 -11.10
C MET A 136 -11.37 4.13 -12.29
N GLU A 137 -12.41 4.93 -12.07
CA GLU A 137 -13.22 5.51 -13.15
C GLU A 137 -12.35 6.41 -14.06
N ILE A 138 -11.53 7.29 -13.49
CA ILE A 138 -10.62 8.15 -14.26
C ILE A 138 -9.61 7.32 -15.03
N ILE A 139 -9.01 6.29 -14.41
CA ILE A 139 -8.08 5.37 -15.09
C ILE A 139 -8.74 4.70 -16.28
N ASN A 140 -9.92 4.11 -16.10
CA ASN A 140 -10.64 3.39 -17.14
C ASN A 140 -11.01 4.33 -18.32
N ASN A 141 -11.41 5.56 -18.02
CA ASN A 141 -11.84 6.52 -19.04
C ASN A 141 -10.65 7.17 -19.77
N THR A 142 -9.46 7.19 -19.18
CA THR A 142 -8.32 7.93 -19.70
C THR A 142 -7.26 7.05 -20.36
N LEU A 143 -6.95 5.88 -19.76
CA LEU A 143 -5.91 4.98 -20.28
C LEU A 143 -6.48 3.95 -21.26
N THR A 144 -6.90 4.42 -22.43
CA THR A 144 -7.53 3.61 -23.47
C THR A 144 -6.55 2.92 -24.41
N ASP A 145 -5.38 3.55 -24.63
CA ASP A 145 -4.38 3.12 -25.61
C ASP A 145 -3.18 2.38 -24.99
N VAL A 146 -3.17 2.20 -23.67
CA VAL A 146 -2.14 1.46 -22.91
C VAL A 146 -2.76 0.27 -22.19
N ASN A 147 -1.92 -0.72 -21.84
CA ASN A 147 -2.28 -1.77 -20.92
C ASN A 147 -1.79 -1.37 -19.53
N ILE A 148 -2.69 -1.13 -18.58
CA ILE A 148 -2.30 -0.79 -17.21
C ILE A 148 -2.60 -1.95 -16.25
N ILE A 149 -1.62 -2.25 -15.40
CA ILE A 149 -1.73 -3.24 -14.32
C ILE A 149 -1.64 -2.48 -13.00
N ILE A 150 -2.76 -2.44 -12.28
CA ILE A 150 -2.88 -1.77 -10.99
C ILE A 150 -2.70 -2.77 -9.87
N TYR A 151 -1.76 -2.52 -8.98
CA TYR A 151 -1.52 -3.29 -7.77
C TYR A 151 -2.28 -2.67 -6.61
N ASP A 152 -3.35 -3.34 -6.21
CA ASP A 152 -4.18 -2.94 -5.08
C ASP A 152 -3.68 -3.64 -3.82
N TYR A 153 -2.59 -3.12 -3.27
CA TYR A 153 -1.94 -3.61 -2.07
C TYR A 153 -2.13 -2.62 -0.92
N PHE A 154 -2.64 -3.13 0.20
CA PHE A 154 -2.77 -2.35 1.41
C PHE A 154 -1.49 -2.48 2.25
N GLN A 155 -0.69 -1.42 2.29
CA GLN A 155 0.49 -1.37 3.15
C GLN A 155 0.07 -1.02 4.58
N GLU A 156 0.27 -1.98 5.50
CA GLU A 156 0.07 -1.74 6.93
C GLU A 156 1.08 -0.72 7.46
N THR A 157 0.64 0.16 8.33
CA THR A 157 1.56 0.97 9.12
C THR A 157 2.35 0.09 10.08
N ARG A 158 3.50 0.60 10.57
CA ARG A 158 4.28 -0.07 11.61
C ARG A 158 3.44 -0.36 12.87
N GLU A 159 2.51 0.52 13.21
CA GLU A 159 1.62 0.38 14.37
C GLU A 159 0.53 -0.69 14.12
N GLU A 160 -0.07 -0.70 12.93
CA GLU A 160 -1.03 -1.74 12.55
C GLU A 160 -0.39 -3.11 12.48
N LYS A 161 0.81 -3.22 11.91
CA LYS A 161 1.58 -4.47 11.89
C LYS A 161 1.88 -4.96 13.31
N LYS A 162 2.31 -4.06 14.21
CA LYS A 162 2.50 -4.41 15.63
C LYS A 162 1.21 -4.86 16.28
N MET A 163 0.10 -4.17 16.03
CA MET A 163 -1.19 -4.52 16.59
C MET A 163 -1.72 -5.85 16.05
N ARG A 164 -1.53 -6.13 14.77
CA ARG A 164 -1.89 -7.42 14.16
C ARG A 164 -1.10 -8.57 14.80
N ILE A 165 0.24 -8.43 14.88
CA ILE A 165 1.11 -9.43 15.53
C ILE A 165 0.67 -9.65 16.98
N TYR A 166 0.45 -8.58 17.73
CA TYR A 166 -0.04 -8.69 19.11
C TYR A 166 -1.37 -9.44 19.22
N LYS A 167 -2.33 -9.14 18.34
CA LYS A 167 -3.62 -9.87 18.30
C LYS A 167 -3.45 -11.34 17.96
N GLU A 168 -2.57 -11.67 17.02
CA GLU A 168 -2.26 -13.06 16.64
C GLU A 168 -1.64 -13.83 17.83
N GLU A 169 -0.64 -13.25 18.51
CA GLU A 169 -0.04 -13.83 19.71
C GLU A 169 -1.04 -14.04 20.84
N MET A 170 -1.92 -13.06 21.07
CA MET A 170 -2.96 -13.18 22.09
C MET A 170 -4.00 -14.24 21.74
N ALA A 171 -4.33 -14.41 20.46
CA ALA A 171 -5.23 -15.47 20.02
C ALA A 171 -4.63 -16.88 20.22
N VAL A 172 -3.33 -17.04 19.98
CA VAL A 172 -2.60 -18.29 20.26
C VAL A 172 -2.62 -18.57 21.76
N LYS A 173 -2.22 -17.61 22.59
CA LYS A 173 -2.25 -17.73 24.06
C LYS A 173 -3.64 -18.07 24.60
N ALA A 174 -4.69 -17.48 24.03
CA ALA A 174 -6.07 -17.77 24.42
C ALA A 174 -6.48 -19.22 24.09
N LYS A 175 -6.04 -19.76 22.95
CA LYS A 175 -6.27 -21.17 22.60
C LYS A 175 -5.55 -22.11 23.56
N ASP A 176 -4.29 -21.82 23.89
CA ASP A 176 -3.50 -22.61 24.83
C ASP A 176 -4.12 -22.58 26.24
N TYR A 177 -4.62 -21.42 26.68
CA TYR A 177 -5.30 -21.28 27.96
C TYR A 177 -6.61 -22.08 28.00
N GLN A 178 -7.39 -22.08 26.92
CA GLN A 178 -8.61 -22.91 26.84
C GLN A 178 -8.29 -24.41 26.84
N ALA A 179 -7.22 -24.81 26.15
CA ALA A 179 -6.78 -26.23 26.18
C ALA A 179 -6.34 -26.66 27.58
N TYR A 180 -5.55 -25.81 28.26
CA TYR A 180 -5.15 -26.00 29.64
C TYR A 180 -6.36 -26.12 30.58
N TYR A 181 -7.35 -25.24 30.47
CA TYR A 181 -8.55 -25.24 31.29
C TYR A 181 -9.39 -26.52 31.09
N LYS A 182 -9.53 -26.99 29.85
CA LYS A 182 -10.18 -28.25 29.53
C LYS A 182 -9.46 -29.43 30.18
N MET A 183 -8.12 -29.45 30.14
CA MET A 183 -7.32 -30.52 30.76
C MET A 183 -7.47 -30.53 32.28
N VAL A 184 -7.43 -29.37 32.94
CA VAL A 184 -7.62 -29.25 34.39
C VAL A 184 -9.00 -29.71 34.81
N LYS A 185 -10.05 -29.31 34.05
CA LYS A 185 -11.42 -29.72 34.31
C LYS A 185 -11.59 -31.24 34.18
N LYS A 186 -10.96 -31.86 33.19
CA LYS A 186 -10.96 -33.30 32.99
C LYS A 186 -10.28 -34.04 34.15
N ARG A 187 -9.09 -33.57 34.59
CA ARG A 187 -8.37 -34.13 35.74
C ARG A 187 -9.21 -34.06 37.02
N LYS A 188 -9.85 -32.95 37.32
CA LYS A 188 -10.71 -32.80 38.48
C LYS A 188 -11.89 -33.78 38.44
N ALA A 189 -12.54 -33.96 37.30
CA ALA A 189 -13.62 -34.92 37.15
C ALA A 189 -13.16 -36.37 37.35
N GLU A 190 -11.99 -36.74 36.82
CA GLU A 190 -11.38 -38.05 37.02
C GLU A 190 -11.01 -38.32 38.50
N GLU A 191 -10.52 -37.29 39.19
CA GLU A 191 -10.22 -37.33 40.61
C GLU A 191 -11.47 -37.52 41.47
N GLU A 192 -12.53 -36.75 41.20
CA GLU A 192 -13.84 -36.90 41.86
C GLU A 192 -14.45 -38.29 41.61
N GLU A 193 -14.32 -38.85 40.42
CA GLU A 193 -14.81 -40.20 40.11
C GLU A 193 -13.99 -41.26 40.85
N ARG A 194 -12.66 -41.11 40.96
CA ARG A 194 -11.81 -41.98 41.80
C ARG A 194 -12.20 -41.92 43.28
N PHE A 195 -12.47 -40.73 43.81
CA PHE A 195 -12.94 -40.57 45.20
C PHE A 195 -14.29 -41.26 45.41
N ARG A 196 -15.22 -41.16 44.50
CA ARG A 196 -16.52 -41.86 44.58
C ARG A 196 -16.37 -43.37 44.54
N LYS A 197 -15.48 -43.90 43.69
CA LYS A 197 -15.23 -45.34 43.60
C LYS A 197 -14.48 -45.88 44.81
N ASN A 198 -13.56 -45.14 45.39
CA ASN A 198 -12.75 -45.59 46.54
C ASN A 198 -13.41 -45.25 47.90
N GLY A 199 -14.34 -44.28 47.95
CA GLY A 199 -15.07 -43.91 49.16
C GLY A 199 -16.14 -44.93 49.62
N HIS A 200 -16.50 -45.89 48.77
CA HIS A 200 -17.38 -47.00 49.15
C HIS A 200 -16.63 -48.24 49.59
N ALA A 201 -15.29 -48.17 49.75
CA ALA A 201 -14.50 -49.34 50.22
C ALA A 201 -14.04 -49.23 51.68
N ARG A 202 -14.79 -48.45 52.48
CA ARG A 202 -14.64 -48.50 53.96
C ARG A 202 -16.01 -48.69 54.58
N TYR A 203 -16.38 -49.94 54.72
CA TYR A 203 -17.06 -50.64 55.87
C TYR A 203 -17.31 -52.06 55.47
#